data_35d109a3096239223055ad6c503340da
#
_entry.id   35d109a3096239223055ad6c503340da
#
_cell.length_a   1.000
_cell.length_b   1.000
_cell.length_c   1.000
_cell.angle_alpha   90.00
_cell.angle_beta   90.00
_cell.angle_gamma   90.00
#
_symmetry.space_group_name_H-M   'P 1'
#
loop_
_entity.id
_entity.type
_entity.pdbx_description
1 polymer ?
#
loop_
_entity_poly.entity_id
_entity_poly.type
_entity_poly.pdbx_seq_one_letter_code
_entity_poly.pdbx_strand_id
1 'polypeptide(L)'
;AALFLNVGAAVAGKDCTNTSTYACHTGANNTAGKDDDGRPLDGYCYHTPESMELKIYEFGICTGAVSPSTKTNKCSTLFKDSSGKTVNLAVGDSLPLSDGVTLDEGTYTHGYLLVDNLFKTKAIIEFTTDRTDDRGGVGKICYTDGRSVDNRVPVMSCGTDASAAEPAPETSSVGYTNGGAYVSRALGYSLVMGGETVVTDLYMATTAGVEASGPNEEAAFFGSQAFGTPVTISPNTASINISFGITDGVTLGFPDRAVGGPERGPDDAIFEGLKFKMTAN
;
A
#
# COMPACT_ATOMS: atom_id res chain seq x y z
N ALA A 1 -2.51 -2.61 -29.22
CA ALA A 1 -3.43 -2.23 -28.14
C ALA A 1 -2.76 -1.14 -27.30
N ALA A 2 -3.47 -0.06 -26.99
CA ALA A 2 -2.97 0.97 -26.08
C ALA A 2 -3.17 0.52 -24.64
N LEU A 3 -2.15 0.61 -23.80
CA LEU A 3 -2.22 0.29 -22.39
C LEU A 3 -2.56 1.57 -21.62
N PHE A 4 -3.72 1.58 -20.97
CA PHE A 4 -4.12 2.65 -20.07
C PHE A 4 -4.07 2.12 -18.63
N LEU A 5 -3.30 2.77 -17.79
CA LEU A 5 -3.35 2.55 -16.35
C LEU A 5 -4.27 3.59 -15.73
N ASN A 6 -5.37 3.13 -15.18
CA ASN A 6 -6.27 3.96 -14.42
C ASN A 6 -6.05 3.69 -12.93
N VAL A 7 -5.80 4.74 -12.18
CA VAL A 7 -5.98 4.70 -10.73
C VAL A 7 -7.49 4.70 -10.50
N GLY A 8 -8.01 3.59 -10.00
CA GLY A 8 -9.44 3.49 -9.70
C GLY A 8 -9.84 4.58 -8.73
N ALA A 9 -11.05 5.12 -8.91
CA ALA A 9 -11.61 6.00 -7.88
C ALA A 9 -11.56 5.27 -6.54
N ALA A 10 -10.88 5.83 -5.56
CA ALA A 10 -10.99 5.36 -4.20
C ALA A 10 -12.47 5.45 -3.84
N VAL A 11 -13.11 4.33 -3.61
CA VAL A 11 -14.32 4.34 -2.80
C VAL A 11 -13.82 4.74 -1.44
N ALA A 12 -14.27 5.89 -0.93
CA ALA A 12 -13.92 6.36 0.39
C ALA A 12 -13.96 5.16 1.34
N GLY A 13 -12.81 4.81 1.88
CA GLY A 13 -12.72 3.76 2.90
C GLY A 13 -13.72 4.08 3.98
N LYS A 14 -14.11 3.13 4.77
CA LYS A 14 -15.00 3.37 5.90
C LYS A 14 -14.35 4.45 6.74
N ASP A 15 -14.90 5.66 6.64
CA ASP A 15 -14.37 6.83 7.33
C ASP A 15 -14.06 6.48 8.77
N CYS A 16 -12.83 6.71 9.19
CA CYS A 16 -12.51 6.82 10.61
C CYS A 16 -13.22 8.03 11.26
N THR A 17 -14.25 8.55 10.66
CA THR A 17 -15.02 9.71 11.12
C THR A 17 -15.83 9.44 12.37
N ASN A 18 -15.91 8.23 12.84
CA ASN A 18 -16.76 7.95 13.98
C ASN A 18 -15.91 7.65 15.23
N THR A 19 -15.58 8.71 15.93
CA THR A 19 -16.25 9.28 16.98
C THR A 19 -15.89 8.94 18.38
N SER A 20 -15.79 8.24 19.08
CA SER A 20 -15.73 8.16 20.54
C SER A 20 -14.98 6.95 21.03
N THR A 21 -14.65 6.12 20.12
CA THR A 21 -13.87 4.92 20.35
C THR A 21 -12.88 4.79 19.20
N TYR A 22 -11.74 4.21 19.42
CA TYR A 22 -10.72 3.85 18.43
C TYR A 22 -11.23 2.99 17.26
N ALA A 23 -12.49 3.12 16.93
CA ALA A 23 -13.27 2.26 16.08
C ALA A 23 -13.23 2.64 14.61
N CYS A 24 -12.09 3.03 14.10
CA CYS A 24 -11.88 2.96 12.67
C CYS A 24 -11.47 1.58 12.21
N HIS A 25 -11.78 0.62 12.95
CA HIS A 25 -11.28 -0.67 12.80
C HIS A 25 -12.30 -1.62 12.23
N THR A 26 -12.01 -2.18 11.10
CA THR A 26 -12.75 -3.30 10.54
C THR A 26 -11.87 -4.29 9.79
N GLY A 27 -10.59 -4.38 10.11
CA GLY A 27 -9.74 -5.44 9.60
C GLY A 27 -10.08 -6.77 10.28
N ALA A 28 -10.32 -7.82 9.52
CA ALA A 28 -10.57 -9.16 10.03
C ALA A 28 -9.41 -9.71 10.89
N ASN A 29 -8.27 -9.06 10.91
CA ASN A 29 -7.07 -9.45 11.66
C ASN A 29 -6.94 -8.79 13.03
N ASN A 30 -7.86 -7.92 13.42
CA ASN A 30 -7.81 -7.28 14.73
C ASN A 30 -8.50 -8.08 15.85
N THR A 31 -8.67 -9.35 15.70
CA THR A 31 -9.08 -10.24 16.77
C THR A 31 -7.94 -10.62 17.72
N ALA A 32 -6.69 -10.24 17.39
CA ALA A 32 -5.49 -10.57 18.17
C ALA A 32 -5.05 -9.46 19.14
N GLY A 33 -5.77 -8.33 19.18
CA GLY A 33 -5.31 -7.14 19.82
C GLY A 33 -5.62 -7.03 21.31
N LYS A 34 -5.06 -7.89 22.13
CA LYS A 34 -4.94 -7.62 23.57
C LYS A 34 -3.49 -7.79 23.96
N ASP A 35 -2.95 -6.82 24.73
CA ASP A 35 -1.70 -7.00 25.43
C ASP A 35 -1.82 -8.07 26.53
N ASP A 36 -0.72 -8.39 27.18
CA ASP A 36 -0.68 -9.39 28.26
C ASP A 36 -1.58 -9.02 29.46
N ASP A 37 -2.01 -7.76 29.56
CA ASP A 37 -2.94 -7.25 30.57
C ASP A 37 -4.41 -7.25 30.10
N GLY A 38 -4.67 -7.70 28.89
CA GLY A 38 -6.03 -7.76 28.31
C GLY A 38 -6.57 -6.43 27.81
N ARG A 39 -5.72 -5.39 27.67
CA ARG A 39 -6.07 -4.10 27.09
C ARG A 39 -6.09 -4.22 25.57
N PRO A 40 -7.00 -3.49 24.89
CA PRO A 40 -6.91 -3.39 23.45
C PRO A 40 -5.52 -2.86 23.09
N LEU A 41 -4.76 -3.62 22.29
CA LEU A 41 -3.61 -3.05 21.61
C LEU A 41 -4.09 -1.90 20.72
N ASP A 42 -3.24 -0.92 20.56
CA ASP A 42 -3.41 0.29 19.79
C ASP A 42 -4.41 0.14 18.65
N GLY A 43 -5.39 1.03 18.60
CA GLY A 43 -6.40 0.98 17.55
C GLY A 43 -5.79 1.32 16.21
N TYR A 44 -5.86 0.40 15.24
CA TYR A 44 -5.53 0.68 13.85
C TYR A 44 -6.78 0.83 13.03
N CYS A 45 -6.79 1.76 12.09
CA CYS A 45 -7.86 1.81 11.11
C CYS A 45 -7.29 1.91 9.69
N TYR A 46 -7.92 1.20 8.76
CA TYR A 46 -7.63 1.36 7.35
C TYR A 46 -8.16 2.68 6.84
N HIS A 47 -7.36 3.37 6.05
CA HIS A 47 -7.69 4.66 5.48
C HIS A 47 -7.22 4.75 4.03
N THR A 48 -7.99 5.48 3.24
CA THR A 48 -7.61 5.81 1.86
C THR A 48 -6.81 7.11 1.86
N PRO A 49 -5.50 7.08 1.55
CA PRO A 49 -4.72 8.30 1.49
C PRO A 49 -5.16 9.19 0.32
N GLU A 50 -4.93 10.49 0.40
CA GLU A 50 -5.14 11.41 -0.74
C GLU A 50 -4.21 11.09 -1.90
N SER A 51 -2.96 10.76 -1.59
CA SER A 51 -2.00 10.34 -2.60
C SER A 51 -0.91 9.47 -2.00
N MET A 52 -0.28 8.70 -2.90
CA MET A 52 0.85 7.85 -2.58
C MET A 52 1.90 7.98 -3.68
N GLU A 53 3.09 8.48 -3.33
CA GLU A 53 4.24 8.51 -4.22
C GLU A 53 5.05 7.23 -4.06
N LEU A 54 5.32 6.57 -5.18
CA LEU A 54 6.16 5.38 -5.22
C LEU A 54 7.01 5.38 -6.49
N LYS A 55 8.11 4.63 -6.45
CA LYS A 55 9.02 4.48 -7.58
C LYS A 55 8.96 3.06 -8.11
N ILE A 56 8.49 2.90 -9.36
CA ILE A 56 8.30 1.61 -10.02
C ILE A 56 9.51 1.30 -10.90
N TYR A 57 10.12 0.13 -10.71
CA TYR A 57 11.21 -0.38 -11.56
C TYR A 57 10.71 -1.34 -12.63
N GLU A 58 9.76 -2.19 -12.29
CA GLU A 58 9.25 -3.19 -13.22
C GLU A 58 7.81 -3.58 -12.85
N PHE A 59 7.02 -3.86 -13.87
CA PHE A 59 5.65 -4.32 -13.71
C PHE A 59 5.30 -5.28 -14.83
N GLY A 60 4.52 -6.32 -14.55
CA GLY A 60 4.04 -7.26 -15.54
C GLY A 60 2.89 -8.14 -15.07
N ILE A 61 2.45 -9.00 -15.97
CA ILE A 61 1.34 -9.94 -15.75
C ILE A 61 1.80 -11.37 -15.98
N CYS A 62 1.21 -12.30 -15.22
CA CYS A 62 1.69 -13.68 -15.13
C CYS A 62 0.54 -14.69 -15.21
N THR A 63 0.85 -15.88 -15.71
CA THR A 63 -0.08 -17.01 -15.76
C THR A 63 -0.23 -17.74 -14.41
N GLY A 64 0.49 -17.33 -13.39
CA GLY A 64 0.44 -17.87 -12.03
C GLY A 64 1.29 -17.07 -11.08
N ALA A 65 1.28 -17.40 -9.78
CA ALA A 65 2.12 -16.79 -8.77
C ALA A 65 3.60 -16.93 -9.11
N VAL A 66 4.37 -15.88 -8.81
CA VAL A 66 5.79 -15.79 -9.14
C VAL A 66 6.61 -15.18 -7.99
N SER A 67 7.88 -15.54 -7.98
CA SER A 67 8.92 -14.90 -7.17
C SER A 67 9.89 -14.12 -8.06
N PRO A 68 10.82 -13.35 -7.51
CA PRO A 68 11.89 -12.71 -8.28
C PRO A 68 12.62 -13.65 -9.23
N SER A 69 12.86 -14.91 -8.81
CA SER A 69 13.59 -15.92 -9.60
C SER A 69 12.74 -16.65 -10.66
N THR A 70 11.42 -16.67 -10.53
CA THR A 70 10.53 -17.46 -11.40
C THR A 70 9.73 -16.65 -12.40
N LYS A 71 9.76 -15.32 -12.31
CA LYS A 71 8.95 -14.42 -13.17
C LYS A 71 9.23 -14.59 -14.67
N THR A 72 10.48 -14.86 -15.06
CA THR A 72 10.92 -14.91 -16.47
C THR A 72 10.22 -15.97 -17.31
N ASN A 73 9.73 -17.03 -16.69
CA ASN A 73 9.11 -18.17 -17.38
C ASN A 73 7.57 -18.12 -17.40
N LYS A 74 6.97 -17.16 -16.69
CA LYS A 74 5.52 -17.13 -16.49
C LYS A 74 4.89 -15.77 -16.77
N CYS A 75 5.70 -14.74 -16.99
CA CYS A 75 5.24 -13.37 -17.04
C CYS A 75 5.62 -12.67 -18.33
N SER A 76 4.73 -11.79 -18.77
CA SER A 76 4.99 -10.74 -19.75
C SER A 76 5.26 -9.43 -19.02
N THR A 77 6.45 -8.85 -19.22
CA THR A 77 6.82 -7.56 -18.66
C THR A 77 6.15 -6.44 -19.46
N LEU A 78 5.40 -5.59 -18.79
CA LEU A 78 4.68 -4.47 -19.41
C LEU A 78 5.42 -3.14 -19.27
N PHE A 79 6.19 -3.00 -18.21
CA PHE A 79 7.02 -1.84 -17.94
C PHE A 79 8.32 -2.28 -17.28
N LYS A 80 9.44 -1.66 -17.70
CA LYS A 80 10.74 -1.83 -17.06
C LYS A 80 11.58 -0.59 -17.23
N ASP A 81 12.09 -0.06 -16.11
CA ASP A 81 13.01 1.05 -16.05
C ASP A 81 14.00 0.81 -14.91
N SER A 82 15.28 0.62 -15.23
CA SER A 82 16.32 0.33 -14.22
C SER A 82 16.59 1.51 -13.27
N SER A 83 16.30 2.75 -13.72
CA SER A 83 16.38 3.95 -12.87
C SER A 83 15.14 4.14 -12.02
N GLY A 84 14.06 3.45 -12.37
CA GLY A 84 12.74 3.56 -11.78
C GLY A 84 11.99 4.83 -12.20
N LYS A 85 10.69 4.70 -12.34
CA LYS A 85 9.78 5.82 -12.62
C LYS A 85 9.00 6.17 -11.38
N THR A 86 9.18 7.40 -10.90
CA THR A 86 8.35 7.94 -9.80
C THR A 86 6.95 8.22 -10.33
N VAL A 87 5.95 7.74 -9.60
CA VAL A 87 4.53 7.93 -9.88
C VAL A 87 3.84 8.41 -8.62
N ASN A 88 2.88 9.30 -8.80
CA ASN A 88 1.98 9.72 -7.72
C ASN A 88 0.62 9.10 -7.99
N LEU A 89 0.20 8.21 -7.11
CA LEU A 89 -1.11 7.58 -7.17
C LEU A 89 -2.07 8.45 -6.35
N ALA A 90 -2.91 9.21 -7.02
CA ALA A 90 -4.04 9.87 -6.40
C ALA A 90 -5.34 9.21 -6.85
N VAL A 91 -6.41 9.51 -6.13
CA VAL A 91 -7.74 9.00 -6.48
C VAL A 91 -8.14 9.46 -7.87
N GLY A 92 -8.36 8.51 -8.78
CA GLY A 92 -8.85 8.81 -10.14
C GLY A 92 -7.78 9.09 -11.19
N ASP A 93 -6.49 9.07 -10.83
CA ASP A 93 -5.42 9.28 -11.82
C ASP A 93 -5.22 8.05 -12.72
N SER A 94 -4.84 8.29 -13.98
CA SER A 94 -4.39 7.26 -14.90
C SER A 94 -2.88 7.35 -15.09
N LEU A 95 -2.19 6.22 -15.02
CA LEU A 95 -0.74 6.15 -15.25
C LEU A 95 -0.44 5.52 -16.61
N PRO A 96 0.02 6.28 -17.60
CA PRO A 96 0.56 5.70 -18.81
C PRO A 96 1.94 5.08 -18.50
N LEU A 97 2.04 3.77 -18.41
CA LEU A 97 3.32 3.08 -18.17
C LEU A 97 4.01 2.63 -19.45
N SER A 98 3.28 2.40 -20.54
CA SER A 98 3.91 2.12 -21.85
C SER A 98 2.95 2.25 -23.01
N ASP A 99 3.48 2.62 -24.17
CA ASP A 99 2.83 2.47 -25.47
C ASP A 99 3.37 1.22 -26.16
N GLY A 100 2.48 0.42 -26.76
CA GLY A 100 2.86 -0.60 -27.75
C GLY A 100 3.31 -1.96 -27.21
N VAL A 101 2.92 -2.36 -26.00
CA VAL A 101 3.19 -3.72 -25.50
C VAL A 101 2.30 -4.73 -26.23
N THR A 102 2.93 -5.75 -26.85
CA THR A 102 2.23 -6.92 -27.38
C THR A 102 2.22 -8.00 -26.32
N LEU A 103 1.04 -8.49 -25.97
CA LEU A 103 0.88 -9.61 -25.06
C LEU A 103 0.63 -10.91 -25.82
N ASP A 104 1.20 -11.97 -25.31
CA ASP A 104 0.89 -13.31 -25.80
C ASP A 104 -0.56 -13.67 -25.44
N GLU A 105 -1.18 -14.48 -26.30
CA GLU A 105 -2.48 -15.07 -26.01
C GLU A 105 -2.38 -16.01 -24.81
N GLY A 106 -3.37 -15.93 -23.93
CA GLY A 106 -3.37 -16.75 -22.74
C GLY A 106 -4.24 -16.21 -21.60
N THR A 107 -4.31 -16.96 -20.52
CA THR A 107 -5.03 -16.55 -19.31
C THR A 107 -4.03 -16.14 -18.25
N TYR A 108 -4.13 -14.90 -17.83
CA TYR A 108 -3.31 -14.27 -16.81
C TYR A 108 -4.09 -14.23 -15.49
N THR A 109 -3.47 -14.72 -14.44
CA THR A 109 -4.09 -14.87 -13.11
C THR A 109 -3.44 -13.99 -12.06
N HIS A 110 -2.24 -13.46 -12.33
CA HIS A 110 -1.47 -12.65 -11.40
C HIS A 110 -0.86 -11.44 -12.10
N GLY A 111 -0.59 -10.42 -11.30
CA GLY A 111 0.33 -9.37 -11.66
C GLY A 111 1.53 -9.38 -10.74
N TYR A 112 2.66 -8.85 -11.18
CA TYR A 112 3.79 -8.55 -10.32
C TYR A 112 4.23 -7.10 -10.45
N LEU A 113 4.82 -6.59 -9.37
CA LEU A 113 5.31 -5.24 -9.29
C LEU A 113 6.65 -5.23 -8.54
N LEU A 114 7.65 -4.55 -9.09
CA LEU A 114 8.91 -4.23 -8.42
C LEU A 114 8.95 -2.74 -8.16
N VAL A 115 8.90 -2.35 -6.89
CA VAL A 115 8.88 -0.95 -6.44
C VAL A 115 9.97 -0.69 -5.43
N ASP A 116 10.39 0.56 -5.31
CA ASP A 116 11.26 1.02 -4.23
C ASP A 116 10.65 0.66 -2.86
N ASN A 117 11.47 0.44 -1.86
CA ASN A 117 10.96 0.24 -0.50
C ASN A 117 10.71 1.55 0.25
N LEU A 118 10.97 2.70 -0.40
CA LEU A 118 10.62 4.03 0.07
C LEU A 118 9.32 4.50 -0.60
N PHE A 119 8.32 4.72 0.22
CA PHE A 119 7.03 5.30 -0.17
C PHE A 119 6.89 6.70 0.43
N LYS A 120 6.00 7.54 -0.16
CA LYS A 120 5.56 8.76 0.51
C LYS A 120 4.04 8.80 0.47
N THR A 121 3.45 8.92 1.64
CA THR A 121 2.01 8.91 1.82
C THR A 121 1.51 10.28 2.25
N LYS A 122 0.50 10.79 1.56
CA LYS A 122 -0.27 11.94 2.02
C LYS A 122 -1.63 11.45 2.49
N ALA A 123 -1.83 11.42 3.80
CA ALA A 123 -3.10 11.06 4.43
C ALA A 123 -3.70 12.27 5.12
N ILE A 124 -5.03 12.43 5.00
CA ILE A 124 -5.81 13.46 5.69
C ILE A 124 -7.08 12.80 6.18
N ILE A 125 -7.40 13.02 7.45
CA ILE A 125 -8.62 12.50 8.06
C ILE A 125 -9.31 13.57 8.87
N GLU A 126 -10.64 13.70 8.73
CA GLU A 126 -11.46 14.61 9.48
C GLU A 126 -12.26 13.86 10.55
N PHE A 127 -12.22 14.38 11.78
CA PHE A 127 -12.96 13.88 12.93
C PHE A 127 -14.15 14.79 13.27
N THR A 128 -15.14 14.25 13.95
CA THR A 128 -16.30 15.04 14.42
C THR A 128 -15.96 15.93 15.62
N THR A 129 -14.92 15.57 16.40
CA THR A 129 -14.44 16.30 17.58
C THR A 129 -12.96 16.60 17.42
N ASP A 130 -12.48 17.62 18.14
CA ASP A 130 -11.07 17.95 18.16
C ASP A 130 -10.24 16.79 18.69
N ARG A 131 -9.08 16.57 18.05
CA ARG A 131 -8.07 15.59 18.40
C ARG A 131 -6.79 16.31 18.77
N THR A 132 -5.98 15.66 19.58
CA THR A 132 -4.67 16.18 20.00
C THR A 132 -3.58 15.27 19.48
N ASP A 133 -2.59 15.83 18.81
CA ASP A 133 -1.37 15.09 18.43
C ASP A 133 -0.33 15.09 19.55
N ASP A 134 0.76 14.35 19.38
CA ASP A 134 1.86 14.22 20.35
C ASP A 134 2.62 15.52 20.63
N ARG A 135 2.44 16.54 19.79
CA ARG A 135 3.15 17.82 19.87
C ARG A 135 2.28 18.94 20.38
N GLY A 136 1.03 18.63 20.74
CA GLY A 136 0.08 19.59 21.25
C GLY A 136 -0.70 20.35 20.18
N GLY A 137 -0.62 19.92 18.91
CA GLY A 137 -1.55 20.36 17.89
C GLY A 137 -2.97 19.88 18.23
N VAL A 138 -3.96 20.74 18.01
CA VAL A 138 -5.35 20.46 18.34
C VAL A 138 -6.26 20.86 17.18
N GLY A 139 -7.13 19.97 16.78
CA GLY A 139 -8.15 20.23 15.77
C GLY A 139 -8.83 18.98 15.28
N LYS A 140 -9.80 19.18 14.38
CA LYS A 140 -10.58 18.08 13.82
C LYS A 140 -9.91 17.38 12.65
N ILE A 141 -8.92 17.99 12.05
CA ILE A 141 -8.27 17.46 10.86
C ILE A 141 -6.87 16.99 11.23
N CYS A 142 -6.60 15.69 11.08
CA CYS A 142 -5.27 15.14 11.26
C CYS A 142 -4.69 14.73 9.89
N TYR A 143 -3.39 14.97 9.71
CA TYR A 143 -2.73 14.81 8.40
C TYR A 143 -1.25 14.47 8.54
N THR A 144 -0.69 13.81 7.54
CA THR A 144 0.77 13.67 7.40
C THR A 144 1.37 15.02 7.05
N ASP A 145 2.48 15.39 7.70
CA ASP A 145 3.09 16.72 7.59
C ASP A 145 4.52 16.70 7.01
N GLY A 146 4.83 15.70 6.21
CA GLY A 146 6.14 15.52 5.56
C GLY A 146 7.20 14.91 6.46
N ARG A 147 6.91 14.65 7.73
CA ARG A 147 7.85 14.08 8.70
C ARG A 147 7.65 12.59 8.88
N SER A 148 8.72 11.90 9.24
CA SER A 148 8.69 10.52 9.69
C SER A 148 9.72 10.28 10.81
N VAL A 149 9.47 9.26 11.60
CA VAL A 149 10.46 8.76 12.58
C VAL A 149 11.40 7.82 11.83
N ASP A 150 12.69 8.18 11.80
CA ASP A 150 13.77 7.40 11.17
C ASP A 150 13.52 7.02 9.70
N ASN A 151 12.77 7.84 8.96
CA ASN A 151 12.25 7.54 7.61
C ASN A 151 11.46 6.23 7.52
N ARG A 152 10.89 5.74 8.61
CA ARG A 152 10.15 4.47 8.65
C ARG A 152 8.67 4.65 8.92
N VAL A 153 8.32 5.61 9.77
CA VAL A 153 6.95 5.78 10.23
C VAL A 153 6.52 7.22 9.96
N PRO A 154 5.63 7.46 8.98
CA PRO A 154 5.04 8.76 8.73
C PRO A 154 4.33 9.29 9.97
N VAL A 155 4.60 10.53 10.34
CA VAL A 155 4.02 11.17 11.52
C VAL A 155 2.78 11.97 11.12
N MET A 156 1.77 11.95 11.98
CA MET A 156 0.58 12.76 11.80
C MET A 156 0.54 13.94 12.77
N SER A 157 -0.01 15.05 12.31
CA SER A 157 -0.32 16.25 13.08
C SER A 157 -1.79 16.57 13.00
N CYS A 158 -2.34 17.22 14.04
CA CYS A 158 -3.74 17.63 14.04
C CYS A 158 -3.87 19.16 14.07
N GLY A 159 -4.88 19.70 13.38
CA GLY A 159 -5.13 21.13 13.26
C GLY A 159 -6.56 21.46 12.84
N THR A 160 -6.80 22.75 12.60
CA THR A 160 -8.11 23.26 12.14
C THR A 160 -8.32 23.12 10.64
N ASP A 161 -7.25 22.90 9.89
CA ASP A 161 -7.26 22.69 8.44
C ASP A 161 -6.08 21.79 8.03
N ALA A 162 -6.05 21.37 6.78
CA ALA A 162 -5.01 20.53 6.21
C ALA A 162 -4.02 21.32 5.33
N SER A 163 -3.88 22.63 5.50
CA SER A 163 -3.01 23.46 4.64
C SER A 163 -1.53 23.09 4.75
N ALA A 164 -1.11 22.46 5.86
CA ALA A 164 0.23 21.97 6.09
C ALA A 164 0.39 20.46 5.76
N ALA A 165 -0.58 19.84 5.11
CA ALA A 165 -0.50 18.43 4.76
C ALA A 165 0.52 18.20 3.64
N GLU A 166 1.52 17.36 3.93
CA GLU A 166 2.60 16.99 3.02
C GLU A 166 2.81 15.48 2.99
N PRO A 167 3.26 14.91 1.85
CA PRO A 167 3.61 13.51 1.78
C PRO A 167 4.77 13.17 2.73
N ALA A 168 4.55 12.22 3.62
CA ALA A 168 5.56 11.78 4.60
C ALA A 168 6.25 10.49 4.13
N PRO A 169 7.59 10.41 4.22
CA PRO A 169 8.35 9.25 3.77
C PRO A 169 8.22 8.07 4.74
N GLU A 170 8.15 6.87 4.17
CA GLU A 170 8.17 5.59 4.87
C GLU A 170 9.09 4.61 4.15
N THR A 171 10.03 4.03 4.89
CA THR A 171 10.81 2.88 4.41
C THR A 171 10.29 1.62 5.07
N SER A 172 9.70 0.76 4.27
CA SER A 172 9.07 -0.47 4.75
C SER A 172 9.92 -1.71 4.46
N SER A 173 9.74 -2.77 5.26
CA SER A 173 10.39 -4.06 5.08
C SER A 173 9.50 -5.19 5.58
N VAL A 174 9.50 -6.30 4.85
CA VAL A 174 8.95 -7.59 5.29
C VAL A 174 10.04 -8.56 5.69
N GLY A 175 11.31 -8.12 5.63
CA GLY A 175 12.46 -8.91 6.02
C GLY A 175 12.60 -9.02 7.53
N TYR A 176 12.95 -10.20 8.02
CA TYR A 176 13.22 -10.46 9.43
C TYR A 176 14.26 -11.54 9.64
N THR A 177 14.82 -11.62 10.84
CA THR A 177 15.77 -12.70 11.20
C THR A 177 15.09 -13.74 12.07
N ASN A 178 15.13 -14.99 11.66
CA ASN A 178 14.59 -16.12 12.42
C ASN A 178 15.67 -17.19 12.64
N GLY A 179 15.97 -17.49 13.89
CA GLY A 179 16.99 -18.47 14.26
C GLY A 179 18.40 -18.18 13.70
N GLY A 180 18.74 -16.90 13.49
CA GLY A 180 20.00 -16.45 12.89
C GLY A 180 20.02 -16.46 11.35
N ALA A 181 18.95 -16.90 10.69
CA ALA A 181 18.78 -16.84 9.24
C ALA A 181 17.91 -15.65 8.84
N TYR A 182 18.30 -14.92 7.81
CA TYR A 182 17.49 -13.86 7.23
C TYR A 182 16.38 -14.45 6.38
N VAL A 183 15.16 -13.92 6.56
CA VAL A 183 13.97 -14.22 5.76
C VAL A 183 13.52 -12.97 5.03
N SER A 184 13.55 -13.01 3.71
CA SER A 184 13.29 -11.88 2.82
C SER A 184 11.82 -11.73 2.38
N ARG A 185 10.90 -12.54 2.92
CA ARG A 185 9.57 -12.68 2.31
C ARG A 185 8.43 -12.86 3.31
N ALA A 186 7.25 -12.40 2.89
CA ALA A 186 5.95 -12.73 3.49
C ALA A 186 5.06 -13.31 2.40
N LEU A 187 4.72 -14.60 2.49
CA LEU A 187 3.90 -15.29 1.50
C LEU A 187 2.45 -15.37 1.95
N GLY A 188 1.53 -15.21 1.00
CA GLY A 188 0.10 -15.24 1.28
C GLY A 188 -0.35 -14.07 2.17
N TYR A 189 0.38 -12.94 2.12
CA TYR A 189 -0.01 -11.74 2.85
C TYR A 189 -1.37 -11.27 2.37
N SER A 190 -2.33 -11.20 3.27
CA SER A 190 -3.72 -10.93 2.95
C SER A 190 -4.12 -9.58 3.50
N LEU A 191 -4.60 -8.72 2.62
CA LEU A 191 -5.11 -7.38 2.93
C LEU A 191 -6.57 -7.27 2.56
N VAL A 192 -7.32 -6.44 3.26
CA VAL A 192 -8.67 -6.04 2.86
C VAL A 192 -8.57 -4.61 2.32
N MET A 193 -8.72 -4.45 1.02
CA MET A 193 -8.62 -3.16 0.34
C MET A 193 -9.91 -2.89 -0.43
N GLY A 194 -10.60 -1.82 -0.07
CA GLY A 194 -11.89 -1.47 -0.70
C GLY A 194 -12.94 -2.57 -0.54
N GLY A 195 -12.93 -3.28 0.60
CA GLY A 195 -13.88 -4.37 0.88
C GLY A 195 -13.58 -5.70 0.16
N GLU A 196 -12.48 -5.79 -0.60
CA GLU A 196 -12.05 -7.02 -1.27
C GLU A 196 -10.78 -7.56 -0.59
N THR A 197 -10.71 -8.88 -0.41
CA THR A 197 -9.49 -9.54 0.06
C THR A 197 -8.50 -9.67 -1.09
N VAL A 198 -7.31 -9.10 -0.89
CA VAL A 198 -6.18 -9.15 -1.81
C VAL A 198 -5.11 -10.02 -1.21
N VAL A 199 -4.65 -11.03 -1.94
CA VAL A 199 -3.57 -11.91 -1.50
C VAL A 199 -2.32 -11.62 -2.32
N THR A 200 -1.23 -11.32 -1.63
CA THR A 200 0.04 -10.94 -2.25
C THR A 200 1.19 -11.74 -1.64
N ASP A 201 2.04 -12.30 -2.47
CA ASP A 201 3.35 -12.79 -2.05
C ASP A 201 4.34 -11.62 -2.14
N LEU A 202 4.92 -11.23 -1.01
CA LEU A 202 5.87 -10.12 -0.90
C LEU A 202 7.28 -10.65 -0.69
N TYR A 203 8.24 -10.03 -1.36
CA TYR A 203 9.67 -10.32 -1.24
C TYR A 203 10.45 -9.01 -1.12
N MET A 204 11.43 -8.96 -0.21
CA MET A 204 12.46 -7.94 -0.29
C MET A 204 13.39 -8.26 -1.44
N ALA A 205 13.76 -7.25 -2.19
CA ALA A 205 14.57 -7.39 -3.39
C ALA A 205 15.55 -6.23 -3.55
N THR A 206 16.52 -6.43 -4.40
CA THR A 206 17.31 -5.33 -4.97
C THR A 206 16.49 -4.59 -6.02
N THR A 207 16.90 -3.38 -6.40
CA THR A 207 16.27 -2.62 -7.50
C THR A 207 16.36 -3.32 -8.86
N ALA A 208 17.25 -4.29 -9.01
CA ALA A 208 17.34 -5.16 -10.19
C ALA A 208 16.33 -6.33 -10.16
N GLY A 209 15.54 -6.47 -9.09
CA GLY A 209 14.54 -7.52 -8.92
C GLY A 209 15.14 -8.89 -8.59
N VAL A 210 16.26 -8.92 -7.89
CA VAL A 210 16.84 -10.12 -7.30
C VAL A 210 16.40 -10.17 -5.83
N GLU A 211 15.96 -11.33 -5.35
CA GLU A 211 15.58 -11.49 -3.95
C GLU A 211 16.75 -11.15 -3.02
N ALA A 212 16.49 -10.35 -1.99
CA ALA A 212 17.50 -9.91 -1.04
C ALA A 212 18.00 -11.10 -0.18
N SER A 213 19.30 -11.20 -0.02
CA SER A 213 19.96 -12.24 0.81
C SER A 213 20.28 -11.75 2.21
N GLY A 214 20.05 -10.47 2.51
CA GLY A 214 20.28 -9.84 3.80
C GLY A 214 19.70 -8.44 3.87
N PRO A 215 19.62 -7.85 5.07
CA PRO A 215 18.97 -6.55 5.29
C PRO A 215 19.63 -5.38 4.55
N ASN A 216 20.90 -5.50 4.17
CA ASN A 216 21.60 -4.45 3.40
C ASN A 216 21.24 -4.44 1.91
N GLU A 217 20.50 -5.43 1.43
CA GLU A 217 20.06 -5.55 0.04
C GLU A 217 18.58 -5.21 -0.15
N GLU A 218 17.90 -4.84 0.92
CA GLU A 218 16.49 -4.46 0.91
C GLU A 218 16.30 -3.05 0.31
N ALA A 219 16.34 -2.95 -1.01
CA ALA A 219 16.15 -1.69 -1.72
C ALA A 219 14.80 -1.58 -2.43
N ALA A 220 14.06 -2.69 -2.53
CA ALA A 220 12.80 -2.77 -3.26
C ALA A 220 11.89 -3.87 -2.70
N PHE A 221 10.61 -3.73 -2.99
CA PHE A 221 9.61 -4.80 -2.86
C PHE A 221 9.34 -5.42 -4.21
N PHE A 222 9.33 -6.74 -4.26
CA PHE A 222 8.72 -7.50 -5.33
C PHE A 222 7.40 -8.11 -4.79
N GLY A 223 6.27 -7.68 -5.35
CA GLY A 223 4.96 -8.21 -5.00
C GLY A 223 4.39 -9.03 -6.16
N SER A 224 3.86 -10.23 -5.86
CA SER A 224 3.06 -11.03 -6.79
C SER A 224 1.64 -11.14 -6.26
N GLN A 225 0.68 -10.56 -6.97
CA GLN A 225 -0.70 -10.44 -6.52
C GLN A 225 -1.65 -11.19 -7.45
N ALA A 226 -2.52 -12.01 -6.87
CA ALA A 226 -3.59 -12.67 -7.61
C ALA A 226 -4.65 -11.65 -8.07
N PHE A 227 -5.11 -11.78 -9.30
CA PHE A 227 -6.29 -11.04 -9.76
C PHE A 227 -7.56 -11.65 -9.15
N GLY A 228 -8.51 -10.82 -8.75
CA GLY A 228 -9.81 -11.29 -8.28
C GLY A 228 -10.58 -12.09 -9.36
N THR A 229 -10.33 -11.77 -10.64
CA THR A 229 -10.85 -12.51 -11.81
C THR A 229 -9.71 -12.68 -12.80
N PRO A 230 -9.41 -13.91 -13.26
CA PRO A 230 -8.44 -14.14 -14.33
C PRO A 230 -8.82 -13.39 -15.61
N VAL A 231 -7.82 -12.91 -16.34
CA VAL A 231 -8.00 -12.16 -17.58
C VAL A 231 -7.46 -12.96 -18.75
N THR A 232 -8.32 -13.20 -19.76
CA THR A 232 -7.92 -13.92 -20.97
C THR A 232 -7.63 -12.94 -22.10
N ILE A 233 -6.43 -13.05 -22.66
CA ILE A 233 -6.01 -12.34 -23.87
C ILE A 233 -6.20 -13.26 -25.06
N SER A 234 -6.89 -12.78 -26.05
CA SER A 234 -7.19 -13.49 -27.30
C SER A 234 -6.87 -12.59 -28.51
N PRO A 235 -6.88 -13.12 -29.74
CA PRO A 235 -6.70 -12.31 -30.95
C PRO A 235 -7.71 -11.16 -31.08
N ASN A 236 -8.86 -11.29 -30.43
CA ASN A 236 -9.94 -10.29 -30.47
C ASN A 236 -9.83 -9.23 -29.34
N THR A 237 -8.85 -9.35 -28.44
CA THR A 237 -8.65 -8.38 -27.36
C THR A 237 -8.13 -7.07 -27.94
N ALA A 238 -8.96 -6.04 -27.93
CA ALA A 238 -8.63 -4.73 -28.51
C ALA A 238 -7.80 -3.85 -27.57
N SER A 239 -8.01 -3.98 -26.26
CA SER A 239 -7.32 -3.19 -25.25
C SER A 239 -7.24 -3.90 -23.91
N ILE A 240 -6.29 -3.48 -23.09
CA ILE A 240 -6.10 -3.95 -21.72
C ILE A 240 -6.02 -2.72 -20.83
N ASN A 241 -6.81 -2.73 -19.77
CA ASN A 241 -6.75 -1.72 -18.74
C ASN A 241 -6.16 -2.30 -17.45
N ILE A 242 -5.18 -1.63 -16.90
CA ILE A 242 -4.58 -1.95 -15.61
C ILE A 242 -4.76 -0.73 -14.71
N SER A 243 -5.28 -0.97 -13.52
CA SER A 243 -5.48 0.07 -12.52
C SER A 243 -4.81 -0.31 -11.22
N PHE A 244 -4.25 0.70 -10.54
CA PHE A 244 -3.76 0.61 -9.18
C PHE A 244 -4.72 1.33 -8.26
N GLY A 245 -5.16 0.66 -7.20
CA GLY A 245 -6.01 1.23 -6.16
C GLY A 245 -5.20 1.48 -4.90
N ILE A 246 -5.46 2.62 -4.28
CA ILE A 246 -4.93 3.00 -2.96
C ILE A 246 -6.02 3.04 -1.89
N THR A 247 -7.21 2.53 -2.22
CA THR A 247 -8.33 2.44 -1.26
C THR A 247 -7.94 1.55 -0.10
N ASP A 248 -8.06 2.09 1.12
CA ASP A 248 -7.61 1.43 2.34
C ASP A 248 -6.11 1.04 2.32
N GLY A 249 -5.31 1.79 1.55
CA GLY A 249 -3.89 1.51 1.30
C GLY A 249 -2.96 1.91 2.44
N VAL A 250 -3.46 2.53 3.49
CA VAL A 250 -2.71 2.86 4.71
C VAL A 250 -3.48 2.47 5.96
N THR A 251 -2.76 2.19 7.04
CA THR A 251 -3.32 2.13 8.39
C THR A 251 -2.97 3.39 9.15
N LEU A 252 -3.93 3.93 9.88
CA LEU A 252 -3.73 4.99 10.86
C LEU A 252 -3.62 4.34 12.24
N GLY A 253 -2.48 4.55 12.92
CA GLY A 253 -2.22 4.07 14.26
C GLY A 253 -2.65 5.09 15.30
N PHE A 254 -3.42 4.67 16.30
CA PHE A 254 -3.86 5.51 17.41
C PHE A 254 -3.16 5.08 18.69
N PRO A 255 -2.54 6.01 19.43
CA PRO A 255 -1.89 5.68 20.68
C PRO A 255 -2.91 5.29 21.75
N ASP A 256 -2.42 4.56 22.75
CA ASP A 256 -3.20 4.22 23.93
C ASP A 256 -3.85 5.46 24.56
N ARG A 257 -5.13 5.35 24.85
CA ARG A 257 -5.89 6.41 25.51
C ARG A 257 -5.40 6.60 26.93
N ALA A 258 -4.79 7.74 27.22
CA ALA A 258 -4.61 8.16 28.59
C ALA A 258 -5.98 8.31 29.27
N VAL A 259 -6.22 7.58 30.33
CA VAL A 259 -7.48 7.65 31.08
C VAL A 259 -7.67 9.10 31.59
N GLY A 260 -8.74 9.78 31.08
CA GLY A 260 -9.08 11.15 31.46
C GLY A 260 -8.40 12.28 30.70
N GLY A 261 -7.61 11.96 29.64
CA GLY A 261 -7.01 12.96 28.74
C GLY A 261 -7.92 13.37 27.58
N PRO A 262 -7.54 14.42 26.81
CA PRO A 262 -8.21 14.73 25.54
C PRO A 262 -8.12 13.56 24.58
N GLU A 263 -9.11 13.43 23.70
CA GLU A 263 -9.06 12.40 22.64
C GLU A 263 -7.84 12.63 21.74
N ARG A 264 -7.08 11.58 21.53
CA ARG A 264 -5.90 11.65 20.67
C ARG A 264 -6.26 11.35 19.21
N GLY A 265 -5.57 12.03 18.29
CA GLY A 265 -5.57 11.71 16.89
C GLY A 265 -4.63 10.54 16.58
N PRO A 266 -4.56 10.11 15.33
CA PRO A 266 -3.56 9.12 14.92
C PRO A 266 -2.15 9.70 15.03
N ASP A 267 -1.20 8.88 15.46
CA ASP A 267 0.22 9.25 15.54
C ASP A 267 0.94 8.98 14.22
N ASP A 268 0.47 8.00 13.47
CA ASP A 268 1.12 7.56 12.24
C ASP A 268 0.13 7.15 11.13
N ALA A 269 0.68 7.01 9.91
CA ALA A 269 -0.03 6.54 8.73
C ALA A 269 0.89 5.60 7.93
N ILE A 270 0.77 4.30 8.18
CA ILE A 270 1.67 3.28 7.64
C ILE A 270 1.11 2.71 6.34
N PHE A 271 1.97 2.53 5.34
CA PHE A 271 1.63 1.88 4.08
C PHE A 271 1.30 0.40 4.28
N GLU A 272 0.15 -0.02 3.78
CA GLU A 272 -0.29 -1.42 3.83
C GLU A 272 -0.15 -2.14 2.48
N GLY A 273 -0.43 -1.45 1.39
CA GLY A 273 -0.33 -2.07 0.09
C GLY A 273 -1.00 -1.32 -1.05
N LEU A 274 -0.84 -1.90 -2.22
CA LEU A 274 -1.50 -1.51 -3.46
C LEU A 274 -2.34 -2.66 -3.96
N LYS A 275 -3.54 -2.35 -4.44
CA LYS A 275 -4.36 -3.28 -5.19
C LYS A 275 -4.23 -2.98 -6.66
N PHE A 276 -3.94 -3.99 -7.47
CA PHE A 276 -4.08 -3.81 -8.90
C PHE A 276 -5.10 -4.75 -9.51
N LYS A 277 -5.76 -4.23 -10.52
CA LYS A 277 -6.82 -4.87 -11.26
C LYS A 277 -6.52 -4.77 -12.75
N MET A 278 -6.80 -5.84 -13.45
CA MET A 278 -6.68 -5.91 -14.90
C MET A 278 -8.03 -6.24 -15.54
N THR A 279 -8.34 -5.60 -16.65
CA THR A 279 -9.48 -5.94 -17.50
C THR A 279 -9.05 -5.95 -18.97
N ALA A 280 -9.59 -6.87 -19.76
CA ALA A 280 -9.43 -6.92 -21.20
C ALA A 280 -10.78 -6.59 -21.87
N ASN A 281 -10.74 -5.79 -22.96
CA ASN A 281 -11.90 -5.37 -23.74
C ASN A 281 -11.76 -5.77 -25.21
#